data_9ce4183fa98a2e3ef3a207457930d7be
#
_entry.id   9ce4183fa98a2e3ef3a207457930d7be
#
_cell.length_a   1.000
_cell.length_b   1.000
_cell.length_c   1.000
_cell.angle_alpha   90.00
_cell.angle_beta   90.00
_cell.angle_gamma   90.00
#
_symmetry.space_group_name_H-M   'P 1'
#
loop_
_entity.id
_entity.type
_entity.pdbx_description
1 polymer ?
#
loop_
_entity_poly.entity_id
_entity_poly.type
_entity_poly.pdbx_seq_one_letter_code
_entity_poly.pdbx_strand_id
1 'polypeptide(L)'
;MTAYAAPPDDMHDLVLRGGRVLDPETGLDALADVAVTGGTITAVAPASEGAPAAPRATRDPAPPTPDTCTDSSRPLTGHRTLDVTGLVVAPGFIDLHSHSHTVAGHRLQALDGVTTALELELGLSPVGEAYRQAAAEGRPLNYGFSASWAQARMAVVGALPHGGGATAALDHLGGAAWQREASRPQEDALLELLRRDLADGALGVGLIVGYAPRIRPEEYLAVARLAALAGLPTFTHARSLVEQVPDTPVDGAEEIARAAGETGVHAHYCHVTSTSRRHTDRVLAVLDRARAEGGRISTEAYPYGAGMTAVGAAFLTPEMLPASGLDVDDIVLAATGERVRDISRLRELRAADPGALAVLHFLDETDAADQAFIDRALLHPATVVGSDAMPLTWRDPAPDPLAWPLPPGAAVTHPRTAGTFSRMLRRYVRELGALSLLDAVGRATHLPARVLESGVPALRRKGRVQAGCDADLVVFDPDTVGDRATYADSTRPSVGFAHVLVGGTPVVAHGELVPDALPGRAVRR
;
A
#
# COMPACT_ATOMS: atom_id res chain seq x y z
N MET A 1 31.32 5.50 -46.25
CA MET A 1 31.47 5.15 -44.83
C MET A 1 31.27 6.42 -44.04
N THR A 2 30.05 6.69 -43.62
CA THR A 2 29.70 7.82 -42.74
C THR A 2 30.01 7.41 -41.31
N ALA A 3 31.00 8.05 -40.70
CA ALA A 3 31.34 7.87 -39.29
C ALA A 3 30.12 8.27 -38.44
N TYR A 4 29.55 7.33 -37.72
CA TYR A 4 28.62 7.61 -36.66
C TYR A 4 29.43 8.32 -35.54
N ALA A 5 29.15 9.59 -35.34
CA ALA A 5 29.67 10.30 -34.19
C ALA A 5 29.06 9.64 -32.93
N ALA A 6 29.90 9.25 -31.98
CA ALA A 6 29.44 8.84 -30.67
C ALA A 6 28.54 9.96 -30.09
N PRO A 7 27.38 9.63 -29.45
CA PRO A 7 26.57 10.66 -28.84
C PRO A 7 27.38 11.41 -27.78
N PRO A 8 27.18 12.71 -27.63
CA PRO A 8 27.84 13.46 -26.56
C PRO A 8 27.50 12.84 -25.19
N ASP A 9 28.47 12.76 -24.30
CA ASP A 9 28.42 12.14 -22.97
C ASP A 9 27.29 12.67 -22.02
N ASP A 10 26.52 13.67 -22.48
CA ASP A 10 25.45 14.36 -21.73
C ASP A 10 24.01 14.06 -22.22
N MET A 11 23.81 13.01 -23.07
CA MET A 11 22.49 12.72 -23.62
C MET A 11 21.74 11.69 -22.76
N HIS A 12 20.65 12.11 -22.10
CA HIS A 12 19.80 11.25 -21.29
C HIS A 12 18.77 10.47 -22.13
N ASP A 13 18.24 9.36 -21.61
CA ASP A 13 17.17 8.62 -22.31
C ASP A 13 15.87 9.43 -22.36
N LEU A 14 15.56 10.12 -21.25
CA LEU A 14 14.34 10.90 -21.05
C LEU A 14 14.64 12.15 -20.22
N VAL A 15 14.03 13.27 -20.58
CA VAL A 15 13.98 14.49 -19.77
C VAL A 15 12.52 14.90 -19.57
N LEU A 16 12.11 15.04 -18.31
CA LEU A 16 10.85 15.68 -17.89
C LEU A 16 11.14 17.17 -17.71
N ARG A 17 10.49 18.04 -18.47
CA ARG A 17 10.86 19.47 -18.56
C ARG A 17 9.79 20.39 -17.98
N GLY A 18 10.21 21.34 -17.14
CA GLY A 18 9.41 22.47 -16.70
C GLY A 18 8.33 22.13 -15.68
N GLY A 19 8.40 20.97 -15.02
CA GLY A 19 7.45 20.57 -14.00
C GLY A 19 7.72 21.16 -12.62
N ARG A 20 6.69 21.21 -11.76
CA ARG A 20 6.86 21.43 -10.33
C ARG A 20 7.32 20.13 -9.68
N VAL A 21 8.61 20.04 -9.39
CA VAL A 21 9.24 18.84 -8.82
C VAL A 21 9.12 18.85 -7.30
N LEU A 22 8.61 17.74 -6.76
CA LEU A 22 8.51 17.50 -5.32
C LEU A 22 9.45 16.38 -4.91
N ASP A 23 10.25 16.62 -3.87
CA ASP A 23 11.01 15.58 -3.17
C ASP A 23 10.81 15.70 -1.66
N PRO A 24 10.01 14.83 -1.05
CA PRO A 24 9.66 14.94 0.37
C PRO A 24 10.85 14.76 1.33
N GLU A 25 11.91 14.05 0.94
CA GLU A 25 13.08 13.85 1.81
C GLU A 25 13.90 15.13 1.94
N THR A 26 14.13 15.85 0.85
CA THR A 26 14.93 17.08 0.85
C THR A 26 14.08 18.33 1.10
N GLY A 27 12.74 18.19 1.02
CA GLY A 27 11.83 19.33 1.08
C GLY A 27 11.78 20.13 -0.24
N LEU A 28 12.29 19.59 -1.36
CA LEU A 28 12.23 20.25 -2.66
C LEU A 28 10.78 20.44 -3.11
N ASP A 29 10.43 21.67 -3.46
CA ASP A 29 9.18 22.07 -4.09
C ASP A 29 9.47 23.26 -5.01
N ALA A 30 9.89 22.97 -6.25
CA ALA A 30 10.35 23.98 -7.20
C ALA A 30 10.12 23.55 -8.65
N LEU A 31 10.14 24.52 -9.57
CA LEU A 31 10.20 24.25 -11.00
C LEU A 31 11.59 23.70 -11.37
N ALA A 32 11.60 22.49 -11.92
CA ALA A 32 12.85 21.82 -12.28
C ALA A 32 12.65 20.89 -13.48
N ASP A 33 13.77 20.53 -14.11
CA ASP A 33 13.88 19.48 -15.11
C ASP A 33 14.45 18.21 -14.44
N VAL A 34 13.94 17.04 -14.83
CA VAL A 34 14.39 15.74 -14.31
C VAL A 34 14.90 14.89 -15.47
N ALA A 35 16.16 14.45 -15.40
CA ALA A 35 16.77 13.57 -16.39
C ALA A 35 16.84 12.13 -15.90
N VAL A 36 16.59 11.19 -16.82
CA VAL A 36 16.56 9.75 -16.57
C VAL A 36 17.44 9.03 -17.59
N THR A 37 18.28 8.11 -17.12
CA THR A 37 19.08 7.21 -17.96
C THR A 37 19.12 5.82 -17.33
N GLY A 38 18.86 4.78 -18.12
CA GLY A 38 18.89 3.38 -17.65
C GLY A 38 17.93 3.08 -16.50
N GLY A 39 16.81 3.81 -16.43
CA GLY A 39 15.81 3.65 -15.37
C GLY A 39 16.15 4.33 -14.04
N THR A 40 17.21 5.15 -14.02
CA THR A 40 17.67 5.89 -12.85
C THR A 40 17.60 7.39 -13.12
N ILE A 41 17.21 8.17 -12.11
CA ILE A 41 17.30 9.63 -12.16
C ILE A 41 18.78 10.02 -12.15
N THR A 42 19.23 10.72 -13.17
CA THR A 42 20.64 11.10 -13.32
C THR A 42 20.89 12.56 -12.98
N ALA A 43 19.88 13.42 -13.11
CA ALA A 43 19.98 14.82 -12.72
C ALA A 43 18.58 15.40 -12.36
N VAL A 44 18.60 16.35 -11.44
CA VAL A 44 17.50 17.28 -11.17
C VAL A 44 18.10 18.68 -11.21
N ALA A 45 17.66 19.52 -12.13
CA ALA A 45 18.21 20.85 -12.36
C ALA A 45 17.09 21.91 -12.37
N PRO A 46 17.36 23.16 -11.98
CA PRO A 46 16.39 24.24 -12.14
C PRO A 46 15.84 24.28 -13.57
N ALA A 47 14.54 24.56 -13.71
CA ALA A 47 13.92 24.63 -15.03
C ALA A 47 14.63 25.63 -15.93
N SER A 48 14.89 25.24 -17.18
CA SER A 48 15.49 26.12 -18.18
C SER A 48 14.61 27.36 -18.39
N GLU A 49 15.22 28.56 -18.57
CA GLU A 49 14.49 29.83 -18.73
C GLU A 49 13.45 29.73 -19.85
N GLY A 50 12.20 30.06 -19.54
CA GLY A 50 11.06 30.05 -20.46
C GLY A 50 9.76 29.54 -19.85
N ALA A 51 9.79 28.91 -18.69
CA ALA A 51 8.58 28.46 -18.00
C ALA A 51 7.91 29.62 -17.22
N PRO A 52 6.57 29.78 -17.28
CA PRO A 52 5.86 30.80 -16.50
C PRO A 52 5.99 30.53 -15.00
N ALA A 53 6.27 31.57 -14.22
CA ALA A 53 6.43 31.49 -12.77
C ALA A 53 5.12 31.02 -12.10
N ALA A 54 5.21 29.97 -11.26
CA ALA A 54 4.12 29.57 -10.39
C ALA A 54 3.81 30.65 -9.33
N PRO A 55 2.55 30.79 -8.85
CA PRO A 55 2.20 31.76 -7.83
C PRO A 55 2.93 31.43 -6.51
N ARG A 56 3.67 32.41 -5.99
CA ARG A 56 4.43 32.31 -4.74
C ARG A 56 3.48 32.20 -3.54
N ALA A 57 3.54 31.07 -2.83
CA ALA A 57 3.12 31.03 -1.44
C ALA A 57 4.18 31.75 -0.59
N THR A 58 3.74 32.79 0.15
CA THR A 58 4.62 33.56 1.06
C THR A 58 5.02 32.74 2.27
N ARG A 59 6.28 32.33 2.35
CA ARG A 59 6.93 31.83 3.57
C ARG A 59 8.36 32.35 3.66
N ASP A 60 8.82 32.55 4.91
CA ASP A 60 10.14 33.06 5.28
C ASP A 60 11.30 32.23 4.72
N PRO A 61 12.48 32.84 4.50
CA PRO A 61 13.61 32.17 3.86
C PRO A 61 14.26 31.12 4.79
N ALA A 62 14.41 29.90 4.26
CA ALA A 62 15.20 28.83 4.89
C ALA A 62 16.72 29.10 4.78
N PRO A 63 17.53 28.55 5.69
CA PRO A 63 18.98 28.73 5.69
C PRO A 63 19.65 28.01 4.51
N PRO A 64 20.85 28.44 4.06
CA PRO A 64 21.51 27.91 2.87
C PRO A 64 22.03 26.47 3.10
N THR A 65 21.79 25.60 2.14
CA THR A 65 22.36 24.25 2.03
C THR A 65 23.77 24.28 1.44
N PRO A 66 24.66 23.32 1.75
CA PRO A 66 26.02 23.30 1.24
C PRO A 66 26.09 22.95 -0.24
N ASP A 67 26.96 23.66 -0.95
CA ASP A 67 27.25 23.55 -2.37
C ASP A 67 27.73 22.15 -2.79
N THR A 68 26.95 21.50 -3.67
CA THR A 68 27.48 20.57 -4.67
C THR A 68 27.07 21.12 -6.04
N CYS A 69 27.75 22.17 -6.48
CA CYS A 69 27.58 22.76 -7.81
C CYS A 69 28.20 21.86 -8.85
N THR A 70 27.40 21.11 -9.59
CA THR A 70 27.64 20.86 -11.00
C THR A 70 27.22 22.12 -11.79
N ASP A 71 27.97 22.50 -12.81
CA ASP A 71 27.76 23.69 -13.65
C ASP A 71 26.29 23.73 -14.18
N SER A 72 25.42 24.51 -13.52
CA SER A 72 23.97 24.50 -13.67
C SER A 72 23.46 25.41 -14.80
N SER A 73 24.30 25.79 -15.73
CA SER A 73 23.94 26.72 -16.82
C SER A 73 23.47 26.04 -18.12
N ARG A 74 23.62 24.73 -18.26
CA ARG A 74 23.27 24.01 -19.50
C ARG A 74 21.97 23.27 -19.38
N PRO A 75 20.98 23.44 -20.28
CA PRO A 75 19.73 22.68 -20.29
C PRO A 75 20.01 21.18 -20.40
N LEU A 76 19.28 20.37 -19.61
CA LEU A 76 19.34 18.91 -19.75
C LEU A 76 18.86 18.50 -21.15
N THR A 77 19.57 17.58 -21.79
CA THR A 77 19.27 17.08 -23.14
C THR A 77 18.97 15.58 -23.10
N GLY A 78 17.97 15.14 -23.84
CA GLY A 78 17.60 13.73 -23.89
C GLY A 78 17.09 13.29 -25.24
N HIS A 79 17.17 11.96 -25.50
CA HIS A 79 16.59 11.35 -26.70
C HIS A 79 15.08 11.56 -26.79
N ARG A 80 14.42 11.61 -25.64
CA ARG A 80 13.00 11.93 -25.49
C ARG A 80 12.86 13.07 -24.49
N THR A 81 11.94 13.99 -24.75
CA THR A 81 11.57 15.05 -23.82
C THR A 81 10.07 15.02 -23.64
N LEU A 82 9.60 15.02 -22.39
CA LEU A 82 8.22 15.22 -22.03
C LEU A 82 8.08 16.63 -21.46
N ASP A 83 7.30 17.48 -22.11
CA ASP A 83 6.89 18.76 -21.55
C ASP A 83 5.84 18.50 -20.47
N VAL A 84 6.18 18.82 -19.24
CA VAL A 84 5.33 18.65 -18.04
C VAL A 84 5.08 20.00 -17.36
N THR A 85 5.16 21.08 -18.14
CA THR A 85 4.85 22.43 -17.68
C THR A 85 3.44 22.50 -17.12
N GLY A 86 3.29 23.08 -15.92
CA GLY A 86 2.01 23.16 -15.21
C GLY A 86 1.63 21.90 -14.44
N LEU A 87 2.39 20.81 -14.60
CA LEU A 87 2.16 19.57 -13.87
C LEU A 87 3.14 19.40 -12.70
N VAL A 88 2.76 18.54 -11.77
CA VAL A 88 3.61 18.09 -10.66
C VAL A 88 4.37 16.85 -11.08
N VAL A 89 5.67 16.83 -10.81
CA VAL A 89 6.54 15.65 -10.91
C VAL A 89 6.91 15.23 -9.48
N ALA A 90 6.50 14.04 -9.08
CA ALA A 90 6.75 13.51 -7.73
C ALA A 90 7.29 12.07 -7.80
N PRO A 91 7.84 11.55 -6.70
CA PRO A 91 8.15 10.12 -6.63
C PRO A 91 6.86 9.30 -6.85
N GLY A 92 6.97 8.16 -7.50
CA GLY A 92 5.88 7.22 -7.64
C GLY A 92 5.40 6.67 -6.28
N PHE A 93 4.10 6.50 -6.14
CA PHE A 93 3.52 6.08 -4.87
C PHE A 93 3.92 4.64 -4.54
N ILE A 94 4.21 4.41 -3.25
CA ILE A 94 4.58 3.11 -2.69
C ILE A 94 3.44 2.66 -1.79
N ASP A 95 2.73 1.65 -2.21
CA ASP A 95 1.65 1.02 -1.46
C ASP A 95 2.20 -0.15 -0.64
N LEU A 96 2.22 -0.02 0.68
CA LEU A 96 2.68 -1.10 1.58
C LEU A 96 1.63 -2.19 1.77
N HIS A 97 0.39 -1.92 1.36
CA HIS A 97 -0.74 -2.79 1.66
C HIS A 97 -1.59 -3.01 0.41
N SER A 98 -1.23 -3.99 -0.38
CA SER A 98 -1.98 -4.37 -1.58
C SER A 98 -2.14 -5.87 -1.67
N HIS A 99 -3.38 -6.35 -1.70
CA HIS A 99 -3.74 -7.75 -2.00
C HIS A 99 -4.03 -7.96 -3.49
N SER A 100 -3.87 -6.92 -4.31
CA SER A 100 -4.24 -6.91 -5.73
C SER A 100 -3.04 -7.13 -6.65
N HIS A 101 -2.42 -8.32 -6.57
CA HIS A 101 -1.16 -8.66 -7.25
C HIS A 101 -1.31 -9.29 -8.64
N THR A 102 -2.43 -9.09 -9.31
CA THR A 102 -2.61 -9.46 -10.72
C THR A 102 -2.20 -8.33 -11.65
N VAL A 103 -1.96 -8.64 -12.93
CA VAL A 103 -1.69 -7.60 -13.95
C VAL A 103 -2.83 -6.58 -14.01
N ALA A 104 -4.09 -7.04 -13.98
CA ALA A 104 -5.26 -6.16 -14.00
C ALA A 104 -5.35 -5.26 -12.76
N GLY A 105 -5.07 -5.81 -11.56
CA GLY A 105 -5.03 -5.05 -10.33
C GLY A 105 -3.93 -3.99 -10.33
N HIS A 106 -2.73 -4.34 -10.75
CA HIS A 106 -1.62 -3.40 -10.88
C HIS A 106 -1.90 -2.30 -11.92
N ARG A 107 -2.66 -2.58 -12.99
CA ARG A 107 -3.08 -1.56 -13.96
C ARG A 107 -4.00 -0.52 -13.34
N LEU A 108 -4.96 -0.94 -12.51
CA LEU A 108 -5.82 -0.01 -11.76
C LEU A 108 -5.00 0.85 -10.80
N GLN A 109 -4.08 0.24 -10.06
CA GLN A 109 -3.19 0.96 -9.14
C GLN A 109 -2.21 1.90 -9.88
N ALA A 110 -1.71 1.51 -11.06
CA ALA A 110 -0.90 2.40 -11.90
C ALA A 110 -1.66 3.69 -12.27
N LEU A 111 -2.94 3.57 -12.60
CA LEU A 111 -3.81 4.70 -12.90
C LEU A 111 -4.18 5.54 -11.66
N ASP A 112 -3.85 5.07 -10.45
CA ASP A 112 -3.92 5.84 -9.19
C ASP A 112 -2.53 6.33 -8.72
N GLY A 113 -1.50 6.27 -9.61
CA GLY A 113 -0.17 6.80 -9.35
C GLY A 113 0.80 5.85 -8.63
N VAL A 114 0.41 4.61 -8.37
CA VAL A 114 1.27 3.62 -7.72
C VAL A 114 2.34 3.14 -8.71
N THR A 115 3.59 3.05 -8.24
CA THR A 115 4.72 2.47 -8.97
C THR A 115 5.31 1.25 -8.28
N THR A 116 5.00 1.07 -6.99
CA THR A 116 5.44 -0.06 -6.18
C THR A 116 4.29 -0.52 -5.30
N ALA A 117 3.78 -1.74 -5.52
CA ALA A 117 2.72 -2.37 -4.75
C ALA A 117 3.27 -3.57 -3.97
N LEU A 118 3.08 -3.59 -2.65
CA LEU A 118 3.63 -4.60 -1.76
C LEU A 118 2.53 -5.33 -1.00
N GLU A 119 2.62 -6.66 -0.94
CA GLU A 119 1.75 -7.52 -0.14
C GLU A 119 2.41 -7.78 1.21
N LEU A 120 2.13 -6.94 2.20
CA LEU A 120 2.87 -7.02 3.46
C LEU A 120 2.01 -7.50 4.65
N GLU A 121 0.70 -7.22 4.68
CA GLU A 121 -0.15 -7.62 5.80
C GLU A 121 -0.48 -9.12 5.79
N LEU A 122 -1.09 -9.62 4.72
CA LEU A 122 -1.36 -11.05 4.57
C LEU A 122 -0.07 -11.81 4.29
N GLY A 123 0.78 -11.24 3.43
CA GLY A 123 1.99 -11.88 2.96
C GLY A 123 1.72 -13.11 2.10
N LEU A 124 2.79 -13.76 1.65
CA LEU A 124 2.72 -15.00 0.88
C LEU A 124 3.72 -16.02 1.44
N SER A 125 3.39 -17.31 1.37
CA SER A 125 4.25 -18.42 1.76
C SER A 125 3.95 -19.67 0.89
N PRO A 126 4.92 -20.26 0.21
CA PRO A 126 6.36 -19.93 0.15
C PRO A 126 6.63 -18.66 -0.67
N VAL A 127 7.34 -17.71 -0.09
CA VAL A 127 7.58 -16.41 -0.73
C VAL A 127 8.43 -16.52 -2.01
N GLY A 128 9.38 -17.45 -2.04
CA GLY A 128 10.21 -17.70 -3.21
C GLY A 128 9.40 -18.16 -4.44
N GLU A 129 8.32 -18.91 -4.23
CA GLU A 129 7.40 -19.31 -5.29
C GLU A 129 6.60 -18.11 -5.82
N ALA A 130 6.08 -17.29 -4.92
CA ALA A 130 5.34 -16.07 -5.29
C ALA A 130 6.19 -15.12 -6.15
N TYR A 131 7.45 -14.92 -5.81
CA TYR A 131 8.37 -14.12 -6.62
C TYR A 131 8.64 -14.75 -8.01
N ARG A 132 8.80 -16.08 -8.09
CA ARG A 132 9.00 -16.76 -9.38
C ARG A 132 7.77 -16.62 -10.28
N GLN A 133 6.59 -16.81 -9.72
CA GLN A 133 5.32 -16.66 -10.43
C GLN A 133 5.16 -15.24 -10.95
N ALA A 134 5.30 -14.23 -10.09
CA ALA A 134 5.18 -12.83 -10.47
C ALA A 134 6.18 -12.42 -11.57
N ALA A 135 7.42 -12.92 -11.49
CA ALA A 135 8.45 -12.68 -12.51
C ALA A 135 8.12 -13.34 -13.85
N ALA A 136 7.53 -14.55 -13.84
CA ALA A 136 7.14 -15.26 -15.04
C ALA A 136 5.94 -14.61 -15.77
N GLU A 137 4.99 -14.08 -15.00
CA GLU A 137 3.81 -13.40 -15.54
C GLU A 137 4.11 -11.96 -15.99
N GLY A 138 5.16 -11.32 -15.44
CA GLY A 138 5.42 -9.90 -15.58
C GLY A 138 4.47 -9.04 -14.74
N ARG A 139 4.90 -7.81 -14.43
CA ARG A 139 4.06 -6.86 -13.64
C ARG A 139 4.22 -5.44 -14.17
N PRO A 140 3.14 -4.65 -14.23
CA PRO A 140 3.24 -3.22 -14.53
C PRO A 140 4.04 -2.45 -13.47
N LEU A 141 3.85 -2.81 -12.18
CA LEU A 141 4.44 -2.14 -11.01
C LEU A 141 5.54 -2.99 -10.39
N ASN A 142 6.46 -2.34 -9.68
CA ASN A 142 7.36 -3.04 -8.77
C ASN A 142 6.53 -3.76 -7.71
N TYR A 143 6.98 -4.92 -7.26
CA TYR A 143 6.24 -5.79 -6.36
C TYR A 143 7.14 -6.45 -5.32
N GLY A 144 6.57 -6.81 -4.18
CA GLY A 144 7.27 -7.52 -3.12
C GLY A 144 6.31 -8.08 -2.09
N PHE A 145 6.79 -9.05 -1.32
CA PHE A 145 5.97 -9.85 -0.42
C PHE A 145 6.60 -9.97 0.95
N SER A 146 5.80 -9.94 2.01
CA SER A 146 6.18 -10.41 3.34
C SER A 146 5.98 -11.93 3.46
N ALA A 147 6.57 -12.55 4.48
CA ALA A 147 6.29 -13.92 4.87
C ALA A 147 4.91 -14.01 5.54
N SER A 148 4.04 -14.88 5.05
CA SER A 148 2.68 -15.03 5.56
C SER A 148 2.64 -15.91 6.81
N TRP A 149 2.44 -15.31 7.97
CA TRP A 149 2.16 -16.03 9.20
C TRP A 149 0.87 -16.88 9.09
N ALA A 150 -0.18 -16.36 8.44
CA ALA A 150 -1.44 -17.06 8.29
C ALA A 150 -1.31 -18.32 7.44
N GLN A 151 -0.66 -18.25 6.26
CA GLN A 151 -0.46 -19.43 5.41
C GLN A 151 0.45 -20.47 6.08
N ALA A 152 1.48 -20.03 6.80
CA ALA A 152 2.31 -20.95 7.59
C ALA A 152 1.51 -21.64 8.70
N ARG A 153 0.60 -20.92 9.39
CA ARG A 153 -0.33 -21.53 10.35
C ARG A 153 -1.33 -22.47 9.71
N MET A 154 -1.91 -22.08 8.58
CA MET A 154 -2.82 -22.93 7.80
C MET A 154 -2.16 -24.26 7.48
N ALA A 155 -0.90 -24.23 7.05
CA ALA A 155 -0.15 -25.46 6.76
C ALA A 155 0.17 -26.29 8.02
N VAL A 156 0.73 -25.66 9.07
CA VAL A 156 1.27 -26.38 10.25
C VAL A 156 0.18 -26.72 11.27
N VAL A 157 -0.72 -25.79 11.55
CA VAL A 157 -1.77 -25.95 12.58
C VAL A 157 -3.06 -26.47 11.96
N GLY A 158 -3.43 -25.96 10.78
CA GLY A 158 -4.63 -26.34 10.05
C GLY A 158 -4.49 -27.62 9.23
N ALA A 159 -3.28 -28.09 8.99
CA ALA A 159 -2.96 -29.20 8.08
C ALA A 159 -3.52 -29.01 6.67
N LEU A 160 -3.53 -27.75 6.19
CA LEU A 160 -3.96 -27.36 4.85
C LEU A 160 -2.77 -27.37 3.88
N PRO A 161 -3.01 -27.42 2.56
CA PRO A 161 -1.95 -27.29 1.57
C PRO A 161 -1.15 -25.99 1.77
N HIS A 162 0.17 -26.07 1.63
CA HIS A 162 1.05 -24.91 1.73
C HIS A 162 1.27 -24.32 0.34
N GLY A 163 1.04 -23.01 0.17
CA GLY A 163 1.14 -22.32 -1.13
C GLY A 163 -0.22 -21.96 -1.73
N GLY A 164 -0.23 -21.71 -3.05
CA GLY A 164 -1.46 -21.35 -3.79
C GLY A 164 -1.78 -19.84 -3.83
N GLY A 165 -0.86 -18.98 -3.39
CA GLY A 165 -0.99 -17.53 -3.46
C GLY A 165 -2.00 -16.95 -2.45
N ALA A 166 -2.34 -15.66 -2.64
CA ALA A 166 -3.25 -14.94 -1.75
C ALA A 166 -4.68 -15.50 -1.78
N THR A 167 -5.17 -15.94 -2.94
CA THR A 167 -6.52 -16.49 -3.10
C THR A 167 -6.73 -17.72 -2.23
N ALA A 168 -5.76 -18.64 -2.19
CA ALA A 168 -5.86 -19.84 -1.34
C ALA A 168 -5.93 -19.50 0.16
N ALA A 169 -5.29 -18.41 0.59
CA ALA A 169 -5.41 -17.93 1.98
C ALA A 169 -6.83 -17.40 2.27
N LEU A 170 -7.40 -16.64 1.34
CA LEU A 170 -8.76 -16.08 1.48
C LEU A 170 -9.81 -17.19 1.61
N ASP A 171 -9.72 -18.25 0.81
CA ASP A 171 -10.64 -19.41 0.85
C ASP A 171 -10.65 -20.11 2.21
N HIS A 172 -9.57 -20.01 2.98
CA HIS A 172 -9.40 -20.70 4.26
C HIS A 172 -9.49 -19.76 5.48
N LEU A 173 -9.67 -18.44 5.30
CA LEU A 173 -9.68 -17.47 6.41
C LEU A 173 -10.67 -17.84 7.52
N GLY A 174 -11.87 -18.32 7.17
CA GLY A 174 -12.90 -18.74 8.14
C GLY A 174 -12.65 -20.09 8.83
N GLY A 175 -11.58 -20.81 8.47
CA GLY A 175 -11.34 -22.17 8.95
C GLY A 175 -10.91 -22.26 10.40
N ALA A 176 -11.75 -22.84 11.29
CA ALA A 176 -11.45 -22.98 12.72
C ALA A 176 -10.17 -23.80 12.98
N ALA A 177 -9.77 -24.68 12.07
CA ALA A 177 -8.63 -25.58 12.26
C ALA A 177 -7.30 -24.82 12.42
N TRP A 178 -7.07 -23.75 11.67
CA TRP A 178 -5.83 -22.97 11.75
C TRP A 178 -5.88 -21.87 12.83
N GLN A 179 -7.08 -21.49 13.28
CA GLN A 179 -7.30 -20.41 14.26
C GLN A 179 -7.12 -20.88 15.73
N ARG A 180 -7.02 -22.19 15.98
CA ARG A 180 -6.82 -22.77 17.32
C ARG A 180 -5.40 -22.50 17.83
N GLU A 181 -5.20 -22.65 19.14
CA GLU A 181 -3.86 -22.59 19.72
C GLU A 181 -2.90 -23.63 19.09
N ALA A 182 -1.67 -23.22 18.83
CA ALA A 182 -0.60 -24.08 18.36
C ALA A 182 0.06 -24.81 19.54
N SER A 183 0.43 -26.06 19.35
CA SER A 183 1.32 -26.75 20.27
C SER A 183 2.78 -26.26 20.07
N ARG A 184 3.65 -26.50 21.05
CA ARG A 184 5.07 -26.14 20.95
C ARG A 184 5.75 -26.63 19.66
N PRO A 185 5.63 -27.91 19.26
CA PRO A 185 6.20 -28.37 18.00
C PRO A 185 5.62 -27.68 16.77
N GLN A 186 4.35 -27.28 16.83
CA GLN A 186 3.73 -26.51 15.74
C GLN A 186 4.25 -25.07 15.69
N GLU A 187 4.46 -24.43 16.84
CA GLU A 187 5.11 -23.11 16.89
C GLU A 187 6.53 -23.15 16.31
N ASP A 188 7.32 -24.16 16.68
CA ASP A 188 8.68 -24.32 16.15
C ASP A 188 8.66 -24.53 14.62
N ALA A 189 7.74 -25.35 14.11
CA ALA A 189 7.57 -25.57 12.68
C ALA A 189 7.08 -24.33 11.94
N LEU A 190 6.17 -23.56 12.54
CA LEU A 190 5.70 -22.27 12.02
C LEU A 190 6.87 -21.28 11.89
N LEU A 191 7.65 -21.09 12.95
CA LEU A 191 8.80 -20.20 12.94
C LEU A 191 9.86 -20.63 11.94
N GLU A 192 10.02 -21.94 11.70
CA GLU A 192 10.94 -22.45 10.68
C GLU A 192 10.47 -22.12 9.26
N LEU A 193 9.16 -22.21 8.95
CA LEU A 193 8.62 -21.78 7.66
C LEU A 193 8.85 -20.29 7.43
N LEU A 194 8.51 -19.45 8.40
CA LEU A 194 8.75 -18.01 8.33
C LEU A 194 10.23 -17.66 8.15
N ARG A 195 11.13 -18.39 8.82
CA ARG A 195 12.58 -18.18 8.67
C ARG A 195 13.04 -18.47 7.24
N ARG A 196 12.50 -19.51 6.60
CA ARG A 196 12.79 -19.83 5.19
C ARG A 196 12.30 -18.73 4.26
N ASP A 197 11.08 -18.26 4.45
CA ASP A 197 10.52 -17.17 3.64
C ASP A 197 11.35 -15.88 3.79
N LEU A 198 11.79 -15.54 5.01
CA LEU A 198 12.69 -14.40 5.24
C LEU A 198 14.06 -14.60 4.54
N ALA A 199 14.59 -15.81 4.50
CA ALA A 199 15.82 -16.13 3.77
C ALA A 199 15.62 -16.08 2.24
N ASP A 200 14.43 -16.41 1.75
CA ASP A 200 14.04 -16.36 0.34
C ASP A 200 13.72 -14.93 -0.15
N GLY A 201 13.86 -13.92 0.73
CA GLY A 201 13.78 -12.50 0.35
C GLY A 201 12.47 -11.82 0.72
N ALA A 202 11.71 -12.35 1.69
CA ALA A 202 10.55 -11.66 2.23
C ALA A 202 10.93 -10.31 2.87
N LEU A 203 10.03 -9.33 2.76
CA LEU A 203 10.24 -7.95 3.19
C LEU A 203 9.90 -7.70 4.67
N GLY A 204 9.46 -8.73 5.37
CA GLY A 204 9.00 -8.70 6.75
C GLY A 204 8.11 -9.90 7.04
N VAL A 205 7.32 -9.82 8.10
CA VAL A 205 6.31 -10.84 8.41
C VAL A 205 4.94 -10.19 8.50
N GLY A 206 4.01 -10.68 7.70
CA GLY A 206 2.61 -10.31 7.74
C GLY A 206 1.83 -11.15 8.76
N LEU A 207 1.06 -10.49 9.62
CA LEU A 207 0.31 -11.11 10.71
C LEU A 207 -1.14 -10.63 10.75
N ILE A 208 -2.06 -11.46 10.33
CA ILE A 208 -3.50 -11.16 10.40
C ILE A 208 -4.12 -11.70 11.72
N VAL A 209 -3.66 -11.17 12.86
CA VAL A 209 -4.04 -11.67 14.20
C VAL A 209 -5.54 -11.54 14.45
N GLY A 210 -6.19 -10.50 13.94
CA GLY A 210 -7.64 -10.31 14.05
C GLY A 210 -8.47 -11.45 13.46
N TYR A 211 -7.91 -12.23 12.52
CA TYR A 211 -8.56 -13.41 11.94
C TYR A 211 -8.38 -14.69 12.78
N ALA A 212 -7.42 -14.71 13.70
CA ALA A 212 -7.22 -15.80 14.64
C ALA A 212 -7.06 -15.27 16.08
N PRO A 213 -8.07 -14.60 16.64
CA PRO A 213 -7.95 -13.81 17.86
C PRO A 213 -7.64 -14.65 19.12
N ARG A 214 -7.74 -15.98 19.05
CA ARG A 214 -7.46 -16.90 20.16
C ARG A 214 -6.02 -17.37 20.25
N ILE A 215 -5.13 -16.95 19.35
CA ILE A 215 -3.72 -17.29 19.47
C ILE A 215 -3.14 -16.68 20.75
N ARG A 216 -2.14 -17.36 21.30
CA ARG A 216 -1.44 -16.88 22.48
C ARG A 216 -0.60 -15.65 22.17
N PRO A 217 -0.57 -14.64 23.03
CA PRO A 217 0.29 -13.45 22.83
C PRO A 217 1.79 -13.79 22.68
N GLU A 218 2.23 -14.91 23.29
CA GLU A 218 3.62 -15.41 23.21
C GLU A 218 3.98 -15.84 21.79
N GLU A 219 3.04 -16.37 21.01
CA GLU A 219 3.27 -16.72 19.60
C GLU A 219 3.52 -15.45 18.78
N TYR A 220 2.70 -14.40 18.99
CA TYR A 220 2.92 -13.10 18.34
C TYR A 220 4.31 -12.54 18.66
N LEU A 221 4.70 -12.53 19.95
CA LEU A 221 6.03 -12.08 20.37
C LEU A 221 7.17 -12.93 19.80
N ALA A 222 6.98 -14.24 19.64
CA ALA A 222 8.01 -15.11 19.04
C ALA A 222 8.21 -14.75 17.56
N VAL A 223 7.14 -14.48 16.82
CA VAL A 223 7.20 -14.02 15.42
C VAL A 223 7.85 -12.62 15.33
N ALA A 224 7.49 -11.71 16.22
CA ALA A 224 8.08 -10.37 16.29
C ALA A 224 9.59 -10.43 16.56
N ARG A 225 10.05 -11.32 17.47
CA ARG A 225 11.48 -11.56 17.71
C ARG A 225 12.18 -12.12 16.47
N LEU A 226 11.55 -13.04 15.74
CA LEU A 226 12.10 -13.59 14.51
C LEU A 226 12.31 -12.48 13.46
N ALA A 227 11.32 -11.61 13.26
CA ALA A 227 11.41 -10.48 12.35
C ALA A 227 12.50 -9.48 12.80
N ALA A 228 12.57 -9.16 14.10
CA ALA A 228 13.60 -8.29 14.67
C ALA A 228 15.01 -8.82 14.45
N LEU A 229 15.23 -10.11 14.68
CA LEU A 229 16.53 -10.78 14.42
C LEU A 229 16.92 -10.74 12.94
N ALA A 230 15.95 -10.75 12.04
CA ALA A 230 16.17 -10.56 10.61
C ALA A 230 16.41 -9.09 10.22
N GLY A 231 16.21 -8.12 11.12
CA GLY A 231 16.27 -6.69 10.85
C GLY A 231 15.10 -6.17 10.00
N LEU A 232 13.97 -6.87 10.04
CA LEU A 232 12.78 -6.61 9.22
C LEU A 232 11.56 -6.27 10.08
N PRO A 233 10.56 -5.55 9.52
CA PRO A 233 9.34 -5.22 10.24
C PRO A 233 8.33 -6.37 10.33
N THR A 234 7.34 -6.18 11.21
CA THR A 234 6.06 -6.88 11.17
C THR A 234 4.97 -5.95 10.64
N PHE A 235 4.02 -6.50 9.88
CA PHE A 235 2.83 -5.82 9.38
C PHE A 235 1.61 -6.52 9.96
N THR A 236 0.85 -5.82 10.80
CA THR A 236 -0.12 -6.49 11.66
C THR A 236 -1.53 -5.96 11.48
N HIS A 237 -2.44 -6.82 10.99
CA HIS A 237 -3.88 -6.69 11.25
C HIS A 237 -4.11 -6.99 12.73
N ALA A 238 -4.36 -5.94 13.49
CA ALA A 238 -4.43 -6.02 14.94
C ALA A 238 -5.54 -6.97 15.42
N ARG A 239 -5.30 -7.61 16.54
CA ARG A 239 -6.34 -8.26 17.36
C ARG A 239 -7.39 -7.22 17.75
N SER A 240 -8.59 -7.67 18.08
CA SER A 240 -9.65 -6.81 18.60
C SER A 240 -9.20 -6.00 19.82
N LEU A 241 -9.73 -4.80 19.96
CA LEU A 241 -9.55 -3.95 21.13
C LEU A 241 -10.42 -4.46 22.29
N VAL A 242 -10.03 -4.16 23.52
CA VAL A 242 -10.80 -4.53 24.72
C VAL A 242 -12.19 -3.90 24.73
N GLU A 243 -12.38 -2.74 24.11
CA GLU A 243 -13.71 -2.11 23.96
C GLU A 243 -14.61 -2.86 22.99
N GLN A 244 -14.03 -3.57 22.02
CA GLN A 244 -14.76 -4.37 21.04
C GLN A 244 -15.00 -5.80 21.55
N VAL A 245 -14.01 -6.37 22.23
CA VAL A 245 -14.04 -7.74 22.76
C VAL A 245 -13.41 -7.73 24.15
N PRO A 246 -14.21 -7.52 25.22
CA PRO A 246 -13.69 -7.42 26.60
C PRO A 246 -12.88 -8.63 27.06
N ASP A 247 -13.21 -9.82 26.54
CA ASP A 247 -12.53 -11.09 26.89
C ASP A 247 -11.33 -11.41 25.96
N THR A 248 -10.86 -10.42 25.18
CA THR A 248 -9.64 -10.62 24.36
C THR A 248 -8.44 -10.90 25.27
N PRO A 249 -7.51 -11.82 24.90
CA PRO A 249 -6.38 -12.16 25.77
C PRO A 249 -5.43 -10.99 26.01
N VAL A 250 -5.39 -10.05 25.08
CA VAL A 250 -4.65 -8.79 25.15
C VAL A 250 -5.27 -7.78 24.19
N ASP A 251 -5.23 -6.50 24.51
CA ASP A 251 -5.62 -5.42 23.60
C ASP A 251 -4.73 -5.39 22.36
N GLY A 252 -5.33 -5.31 21.17
CA GLY A 252 -4.57 -5.40 19.91
C GLY A 252 -3.56 -4.26 19.71
N ALA A 253 -3.85 -3.04 20.17
CA ALA A 253 -2.91 -1.93 20.09
C ALA A 253 -1.76 -2.09 21.09
N GLU A 254 -2.06 -2.49 22.32
CA GLU A 254 -1.06 -2.74 23.35
C GLU A 254 -0.17 -3.95 23.00
N GLU A 255 -0.70 -4.99 22.33
CA GLU A 255 0.08 -6.14 21.86
C GLU A 255 1.17 -5.71 20.87
N ILE A 256 0.83 -4.84 19.92
CA ILE A 256 1.77 -4.30 18.92
C ILE A 256 2.80 -3.38 19.60
N ALA A 257 2.33 -2.49 20.49
CA ALA A 257 3.22 -1.59 21.26
C ALA A 257 4.23 -2.38 22.11
N ARG A 258 3.74 -3.41 22.80
CA ARG A 258 4.57 -4.32 23.61
C ARG A 258 5.60 -5.06 22.75
N ALA A 259 5.22 -5.55 21.58
CA ALA A 259 6.15 -6.24 20.69
C ALA A 259 7.29 -5.33 20.23
N ALA A 260 7.00 -4.08 19.87
CA ALA A 260 8.02 -3.10 19.53
C ALA A 260 9.00 -2.82 20.69
N GLY A 261 8.47 -2.65 21.92
CA GLY A 261 9.27 -2.39 23.11
C GLY A 261 10.12 -3.58 23.56
N GLU A 262 9.54 -4.80 23.60
CA GLU A 262 10.23 -5.99 24.11
C GLU A 262 11.20 -6.61 23.11
N THR A 263 10.95 -6.49 21.81
CA THR A 263 11.75 -7.20 20.78
C THR A 263 12.62 -6.28 19.95
N GLY A 264 12.35 -4.96 19.98
CA GLY A 264 13.00 -3.98 19.11
C GLY A 264 12.59 -4.07 17.64
N VAL A 265 11.56 -4.87 17.31
CA VAL A 265 11.03 -4.95 15.95
C VAL A 265 10.45 -3.61 15.51
N HIS A 266 10.55 -3.27 14.24
CA HIS A 266 9.71 -2.23 13.68
C HIS A 266 8.31 -2.80 13.47
N ALA A 267 7.37 -2.45 14.34
CA ALA A 267 5.99 -2.93 14.27
C ALA A 267 5.14 -1.95 13.47
N HIS A 268 4.57 -2.41 12.35
CA HIS A 268 3.63 -1.64 11.54
C HIS A 268 2.20 -2.07 11.84
N TYR A 269 1.40 -1.11 12.32
CA TYR A 269 -0.03 -1.30 12.58
C TYR A 269 -0.80 -1.03 11.28
N CYS A 270 -1.36 -2.06 10.66
CA CYS A 270 -2.09 -1.95 9.39
C CYS A 270 -3.44 -1.26 9.57
N HIS A 271 -3.87 -0.46 8.57
CA HIS A 271 -5.19 0.17 8.41
C HIS A 271 -5.87 0.54 9.75
N VAL A 272 -5.23 1.43 10.52
CA VAL A 272 -5.67 1.77 11.88
C VAL A 272 -7.15 2.13 11.98
N THR A 273 -7.74 2.73 10.94
CA THR A 273 -9.15 3.14 10.92
C THR A 273 -10.11 1.95 10.98
N SER A 274 -9.89 0.89 10.20
CA SER A 274 -10.81 -0.26 10.11
C SER A 274 -10.82 -1.13 11.36
N THR A 275 -9.66 -1.27 12.00
CA THR A 275 -9.52 -2.08 13.22
C THR A 275 -9.93 -1.32 14.47
N SER A 276 -9.67 -0.02 14.54
CA SER A 276 -10.01 0.83 15.70
C SER A 276 -11.34 1.56 15.60
N ARG A 277 -11.82 1.88 14.39
CA ARG A 277 -13.11 2.54 14.14
C ARG A 277 -13.26 3.80 14.99
N ARG A 278 -14.31 3.88 15.84
CA ARG A 278 -14.55 5.00 16.77
C ARG A 278 -13.56 5.08 17.93
N HIS A 279 -12.64 4.11 18.07
CA HIS A 279 -11.55 4.12 19.06
C HIS A 279 -10.21 4.58 18.49
N THR A 280 -10.19 5.16 17.29
CA THR A 280 -8.97 5.61 16.56
C THR A 280 -8.09 6.51 17.43
N ASP A 281 -8.66 7.48 18.15
CA ASP A 281 -7.88 8.40 19.00
C ASP A 281 -7.14 7.67 20.12
N ARG A 282 -7.79 6.70 20.76
CA ARG A 282 -7.17 5.88 21.80
C ARG A 282 -6.02 5.04 21.25
N VAL A 283 -6.24 4.40 20.10
CA VAL A 283 -5.19 3.57 19.46
C VAL A 283 -4.00 4.42 19.06
N LEU A 284 -4.21 5.57 18.41
CA LEU A 284 -3.13 6.49 18.06
C LEU A 284 -2.34 6.95 19.31
N ALA A 285 -3.03 7.23 20.43
CA ALA A 285 -2.37 7.59 21.69
C ALA A 285 -1.51 6.45 22.27
N VAL A 286 -1.94 5.18 22.12
CA VAL A 286 -1.12 4.00 22.50
C VAL A 286 0.14 3.93 21.64
N LEU A 287 0.01 4.10 20.31
CA LEU A 287 1.15 4.06 19.40
C LEU A 287 2.13 5.22 19.65
N ASP A 288 1.61 6.42 19.94
CA ASP A 288 2.44 7.60 20.24
C ASP A 288 3.20 7.44 21.56
N ARG A 289 2.55 6.91 22.59
CA ARG A 289 3.22 6.57 23.85
C ARG A 289 4.38 5.61 23.62
N ALA A 290 4.12 4.52 22.90
CA ALA A 290 5.15 3.54 22.62
C ALA A 290 6.31 4.11 21.79
N ARG A 291 6.05 5.03 20.84
CA ARG A 291 7.10 5.78 20.12
C ARG A 291 7.92 6.67 21.06
N ALA A 292 7.25 7.40 21.97
CA ALA A 292 7.92 8.25 22.96
C ALA A 292 8.81 7.43 23.90
N GLU A 293 8.47 6.18 24.18
CA GLU A 293 9.25 5.22 24.95
C GLU A 293 10.38 4.55 24.13
N GLY A 294 10.54 4.92 22.85
CA GLY A 294 11.62 4.43 21.98
C GLY A 294 11.23 3.23 21.10
N GLY A 295 9.98 2.81 21.10
CA GLY A 295 9.47 1.76 20.22
C GLY A 295 9.44 2.21 18.75
N ARG A 296 9.89 1.34 17.84
CA ARG A 296 9.80 1.59 16.40
C ARG A 296 8.42 1.17 15.91
N ILE A 297 7.50 2.13 15.83
CA ILE A 297 6.11 1.88 15.43
C ILE A 297 5.72 2.83 14.30
N SER A 298 5.11 2.29 13.26
CA SER A 298 4.43 3.04 12.20
C SER A 298 2.99 2.54 12.04
N THR A 299 2.16 3.29 11.34
CA THR A 299 0.78 2.90 11.03
C THR A 299 0.38 3.42 9.66
N GLU A 300 -0.69 2.88 9.13
CA GLU A 300 -1.27 3.29 7.86
C GLU A 300 -2.78 3.50 7.96
N ALA A 301 -3.31 4.27 7.02
CA ALA A 301 -4.74 4.48 6.84
C ALA A 301 -5.07 4.71 5.37
N TYR A 302 -6.33 4.47 5.00
CA TYR A 302 -6.93 4.82 3.72
C TYR A 302 -8.15 5.72 3.91
N PRO A 303 -8.53 6.56 2.92
CA PRO A 303 -9.57 7.57 3.07
C PRO A 303 -11.00 7.02 2.82
N TYR A 304 -11.33 5.87 3.42
CA TYR A 304 -12.64 5.22 3.27
C TYR A 304 -13.16 4.72 4.61
N GLY A 305 -14.48 4.77 4.80
CA GLY A 305 -15.21 4.25 5.96
C GLY A 305 -15.61 2.78 5.83
N ALA A 306 -15.19 2.10 4.77
CA ALA A 306 -15.44 0.68 4.57
C ALA A 306 -14.15 -0.08 4.27
N GLY A 307 -14.14 -1.36 4.61
CA GLY A 307 -13.12 -2.32 4.23
C GLY A 307 -13.70 -3.44 3.37
N MET A 308 -12.88 -4.41 2.99
CA MET A 308 -13.33 -5.60 2.27
C MET A 308 -12.61 -6.82 2.83
N THR A 309 -13.36 -7.88 3.10
CA THR A 309 -12.84 -9.12 3.67
C THR A 309 -13.70 -10.32 3.28
N ALA A 310 -13.24 -11.54 3.59
CA ALA A 310 -14.06 -12.75 3.43
C ALA A 310 -15.15 -12.83 4.50
N VAL A 311 -16.37 -13.21 4.13
CA VAL A 311 -17.50 -13.37 5.06
C VAL A 311 -17.22 -14.38 6.19
N GLY A 312 -16.27 -15.31 5.96
CA GLY A 312 -15.82 -16.28 6.95
C GLY A 312 -14.93 -15.70 8.06
N ALA A 313 -14.50 -14.43 7.98
CA ALA A 313 -13.66 -13.81 9.00
C ALA A 313 -14.21 -14.00 10.42
N ALA A 314 -13.32 -14.20 11.40
CA ALA A 314 -13.70 -14.50 12.79
C ALA A 314 -14.52 -13.37 13.42
N PHE A 315 -14.19 -12.12 13.14
CA PHE A 315 -14.87 -10.93 13.64
C PHE A 315 -16.24 -10.66 12.97
N LEU A 316 -16.59 -11.40 11.91
CA LEU A 316 -17.91 -11.34 11.26
C LEU A 316 -18.84 -12.48 11.72
N THR A 317 -18.54 -13.16 12.82
CA THR A 317 -19.53 -14.08 13.41
C THR A 317 -20.70 -13.30 13.99
N PRO A 318 -21.92 -13.84 13.94
CA PRO A 318 -23.09 -13.17 14.50
C PRO A 318 -22.92 -12.72 15.95
N GLU A 319 -22.15 -13.48 16.73
CA GLU A 319 -21.87 -13.22 18.13
C GLU A 319 -20.89 -12.05 18.33
N MET A 320 -20.02 -11.80 17.36
CA MET A 320 -18.98 -10.77 17.43
C MET A 320 -19.43 -9.40 16.88
N LEU A 321 -20.40 -9.37 15.96
CA LEU A 321 -20.83 -8.14 15.29
C LEU A 321 -21.25 -7.04 16.28
N PRO A 322 -22.18 -7.30 17.28
CA PRO A 322 -22.62 -6.24 18.18
C PRO A 322 -21.49 -5.68 19.06
N ALA A 323 -20.60 -6.56 19.55
CA ALA A 323 -19.45 -6.15 20.35
C ALA A 323 -18.46 -5.29 19.54
N SER A 324 -18.37 -5.57 18.23
CA SER A 324 -17.57 -4.79 17.29
C SER A 324 -18.23 -3.48 16.86
N GLY A 325 -19.46 -3.16 17.32
CA GLY A 325 -20.21 -1.99 16.87
C GLY A 325 -20.63 -2.07 15.40
N LEU A 326 -20.86 -3.28 14.90
CA LEU A 326 -21.32 -3.58 13.54
C LEU A 326 -22.70 -4.23 13.58
N ASP A 327 -23.46 -4.03 12.49
CA ASP A 327 -24.69 -4.74 12.25
C ASP A 327 -24.57 -5.60 10.98
N VAL A 328 -25.51 -6.51 10.76
CA VAL A 328 -25.50 -7.40 9.59
C VAL A 328 -25.68 -6.64 8.28
N ASP A 329 -26.41 -5.53 8.30
CA ASP A 329 -26.64 -4.70 7.12
C ASP A 329 -25.44 -3.80 6.77
N ASP A 330 -24.40 -3.74 7.61
CA ASP A 330 -23.10 -3.16 7.23
C ASP A 330 -22.34 -4.03 6.21
N ILE A 331 -22.78 -5.28 6.01
CA ILE A 331 -22.11 -6.27 5.15
C ILE A 331 -22.80 -6.30 3.78
N VAL A 332 -22.01 -6.04 2.71
CA VAL A 332 -22.46 -6.07 1.32
C VAL A 332 -21.60 -7.03 0.51
N LEU A 333 -22.19 -8.10 -0.06
CA LEU A 333 -21.46 -9.06 -0.88
C LEU A 333 -20.89 -8.39 -2.14
N ALA A 334 -19.60 -8.53 -2.37
CA ALA A 334 -18.93 -7.87 -3.49
C ALA A 334 -19.44 -8.38 -4.85
N ALA A 335 -19.58 -9.69 -5.02
CA ALA A 335 -19.96 -10.30 -6.29
C ALA A 335 -21.38 -9.91 -6.76
N THR A 336 -22.32 -9.79 -5.82
CA THR A 336 -23.75 -9.58 -6.14
C THR A 336 -24.27 -8.19 -5.80
N GLY A 337 -23.59 -7.46 -4.90
CA GLY A 337 -24.10 -6.23 -4.28
C GLY A 337 -25.23 -6.48 -3.26
N GLU A 338 -25.45 -7.74 -2.86
CA GLU A 338 -26.46 -8.10 -1.85
C GLU A 338 -26.03 -7.53 -0.48
N ARG A 339 -26.88 -6.70 0.13
CA ARG A 339 -26.76 -6.29 1.52
C ARG A 339 -27.34 -7.40 2.41
N VAL A 340 -26.56 -7.86 3.38
CA VAL A 340 -26.99 -8.94 4.29
C VAL A 340 -28.10 -8.41 5.20
N ARG A 341 -29.27 -9.02 5.16
CA ARG A 341 -30.50 -8.52 5.79
C ARG A 341 -30.71 -8.99 7.22
N ASP A 342 -30.16 -10.15 7.61
CA ASP A 342 -30.35 -10.75 8.93
C ASP A 342 -29.26 -11.79 9.25
N ILE A 343 -29.20 -12.17 10.53
CA ILE A 343 -28.25 -13.16 11.08
C ILE A 343 -28.39 -14.54 10.41
N SER A 344 -29.59 -14.94 10.02
CA SER A 344 -29.80 -16.24 9.35
C SER A 344 -29.09 -16.25 8.00
N ARG A 345 -29.26 -15.17 7.24
CA ARG A 345 -28.61 -15.01 5.94
C ARG A 345 -27.08 -14.97 6.08
N LEU A 346 -26.54 -14.29 7.09
CA LEU A 346 -25.10 -14.30 7.36
C LEU A 346 -24.58 -15.72 7.64
N ARG A 347 -25.30 -16.51 8.46
CA ARG A 347 -24.94 -17.91 8.74
C ARG A 347 -24.96 -18.78 7.48
N GLU A 348 -25.97 -18.61 6.62
CA GLU A 348 -26.04 -19.31 5.34
C GLU A 348 -24.82 -19.01 4.45
N LEU A 349 -24.49 -17.73 4.27
CA LEU A 349 -23.35 -17.29 3.47
C LEU A 349 -22.02 -17.85 4.01
N ARG A 350 -21.80 -17.74 5.31
CA ARG A 350 -20.60 -18.27 5.98
C ARG A 350 -20.47 -19.79 5.86
N ALA A 351 -21.59 -20.51 5.79
CA ALA A 351 -21.60 -21.98 5.61
C ALA A 351 -21.40 -22.40 4.16
N ALA A 352 -21.98 -21.64 3.20
CA ALA A 352 -21.94 -21.99 1.79
C ALA A 352 -20.63 -21.59 1.09
N ASP A 353 -20.13 -20.38 1.38
CA ASP A 353 -18.92 -19.83 0.78
C ASP A 353 -18.21 -18.87 1.77
N PRO A 354 -17.44 -19.40 2.72
CA PRO A 354 -16.74 -18.58 3.71
C PRO A 354 -15.67 -17.66 3.09
N GLY A 355 -15.19 -17.97 1.88
CA GLY A 355 -14.23 -17.17 1.11
C GLY A 355 -14.86 -16.00 0.34
N ALA A 356 -16.20 -15.95 0.22
CA ALA A 356 -16.88 -14.88 -0.49
C ALA A 356 -16.49 -13.51 0.08
N LEU A 357 -16.07 -12.59 -0.81
CA LEU A 357 -15.66 -11.26 -0.42
C LEU A 357 -16.88 -10.36 -0.19
N ALA A 358 -16.83 -9.58 0.87
CA ALA A 358 -17.83 -8.59 1.21
C ALA A 358 -17.20 -7.26 1.60
N VAL A 359 -17.84 -6.16 1.19
CA VAL A 359 -17.56 -4.82 1.70
C VAL A 359 -18.21 -4.69 3.06
N LEU A 360 -17.45 -4.18 4.03
CA LEU A 360 -17.88 -3.95 5.41
C LEU A 360 -17.85 -2.45 5.70
N HIS A 361 -19.03 -1.83 5.83
CA HIS A 361 -19.18 -0.43 6.17
C HIS A 361 -19.06 -0.23 7.68
N PHE A 362 -17.89 0.17 8.18
CA PHE A 362 -17.62 0.31 9.62
C PHE A 362 -17.71 1.76 10.15
N LEU A 363 -17.70 2.75 9.26
CA LEU A 363 -17.94 4.17 9.52
C LEU A 363 -18.76 4.76 8.37
N ASP A 364 -19.73 5.60 8.69
CA ASP A 364 -20.54 6.29 7.68
C ASP A 364 -19.79 7.53 7.17
N GLU A 365 -19.31 7.48 5.93
CA GLU A 365 -18.60 8.59 5.28
C GLU A 365 -19.48 9.84 5.07
N THR A 366 -20.81 9.74 5.25
CA THR A 366 -21.76 10.85 5.17
C THR A 366 -22.05 11.48 6.54
N ASP A 367 -21.74 10.78 7.63
CA ASP A 367 -21.81 11.31 8.99
C ASP A 367 -20.50 12.02 9.35
N ALA A 368 -20.61 13.28 9.78
CA ALA A 368 -19.45 14.11 10.09
C ALA A 368 -18.60 13.59 11.27
N ALA A 369 -19.24 12.93 12.25
CA ALA A 369 -18.51 12.37 13.40
C ALA A 369 -17.72 11.12 13.01
N ASP A 370 -18.31 10.25 12.20
CA ASP A 370 -17.61 9.07 11.67
C ASP A 370 -16.50 9.46 10.68
N GLN A 371 -16.76 10.41 9.79
CA GLN A 371 -15.74 10.95 8.88
C GLN A 371 -14.56 11.55 9.64
N ALA A 372 -14.79 12.18 10.78
CA ALA A 372 -13.72 12.75 11.59
C ALA A 372 -12.74 11.68 12.15
N PHE A 373 -13.15 10.42 12.35
CA PHE A 373 -12.22 9.34 12.72
C PHE A 373 -11.30 8.97 11.56
N ILE A 374 -11.83 8.92 10.33
CA ILE A 374 -11.05 8.68 9.12
C ILE A 374 -10.02 9.80 8.94
N ASP A 375 -10.48 11.06 9.04
CA ASP A 375 -9.64 12.23 8.86
C ASP A 375 -8.50 12.27 9.91
N ARG A 376 -8.79 12.00 11.20
CA ARG A 376 -7.76 11.95 12.25
C ARG A 376 -6.72 10.87 12.02
N ALA A 377 -7.13 9.67 11.61
CA ALA A 377 -6.20 8.60 11.28
C ALA A 377 -5.26 9.00 10.13
N LEU A 378 -5.81 9.56 9.06
CA LEU A 378 -5.05 9.94 7.87
C LEU A 378 -4.15 11.16 8.10
N LEU A 379 -4.59 12.12 8.90
CA LEU A 379 -3.84 13.33 9.21
C LEU A 379 -2.80 13.14 10.33
N HIS A 380 -2.83 12.04 11.05
CA HIS A 380 -1.84 11.76 12.09
C HIS A 380 -0.42 11.73 11.51
N PRO A 381 0.58 12.43 12.14
CA PRO A 381 1.90 12.65 11.53
C PRO A 381 2.67 11.39 11.15
N ALA A 382 2.50 10.30 11.89
CA ALA A 382 3.20 9.04 11.67
C ALA A 382 2.45 8.04 10.78
N THR A 383 1.32 8.46 10.20
CA THR A 383 0.51 7.60 9.33
C THR A 383 0.98 7.69 7.89
N VAL A 384 1.26 6.56 7.27
CA VAL A 384 1.44 6.43 5.82
C VAL A 384 0.09 6.18 5.14
N VAL A 385 -0.01 6.46 3.85
CA VAL A 385 -1.18 6.07 3.06
C VAL A 385 -0.93 4.67 2.51
N GLY A 386 -1.78 3.72 2.90
CA GLY A 386 -1.83 2.38 2.34
C GLY A 386 -3.21 2.15 1.72
N SER A 387 -3.31 1.44 0.60
CA SER A 387 -4.61 1.28 -0.06
C SER A 387 -5.45 0.14 0.52
N ASP A 388 -4.82 -0.88 1.04
CA ASP A 388 -5.46 -2.17 1.36
C ASP A 388 -6.26 -2.67 0.13
N ALA A 389 -5.62 -2.52 -1.06
CA ALA A 389 -6.22 -2.87 -2.35
C ALA A 389 -6.60 -4.34 -2.39
N MET A 390 -7.82 -4.62 -2.84
CA MET A 390 -8.38 -5.98 -2.86
C MET A 390 -8.27 -6.62 -4.24
N PRO A 391 -8.20 -7.96 -4.31
CA PRO A 391 -8.28 -8.67 -5.57
C PRO A 391 -9.54 -8.33 -6.35
N LEU A 392 -9.46 -8.46 -7.68
CA LEU A 392 -10.62 -8.37 -8.56
C LEU A 392 -11.44 -9.67 -8.46
N THR A 393 -12.70 -9.55 -8.08
CA THR A 393 -13.69 -10.63 -8.20
C THR A 393 -14.32 -10.54 -9.58
N TRP A 394 -14.03 -11.49 -10.44
CA TRP A 394 -14.55 -11.53 -11.80
C TRP A 394 -15.98 -12.03 -11.83
N ARG A 395 -16.81 -11.41 -12.68
CA ARG A 395 -18.15 -11.90 -12.98
C ARG A 395 -18.11 -12.89 -14.14
N ASP A 396 -19.03 -13.83 -14.16
CA ASP A 396 -19.12 -14.85 -15.19
C ASP A 396 -19.89 -14.32 -16.42
N PRO A 397 -19.41 -14.54 -17.67
CA PRO A 397 -18.09 -15.09 -18.00
C PRO A 397 -16.95 -14.11 -17.70
N ALA A 398 -15.88 -14.60 -17.06
CA ALA A 398 -14.69 -13.78 -16.82
C ALA A 398 -14.03 -13.42 -18.17
N PRO A 399 -13.69 -12.15 -18.42
CA PRO A 399 -12.91 -11.78 -19.60
C PRO A 399 -11.47 -12.28 -19.47
N ASP A 400 -10.70 -12.15 -20.54
CA ASP A 400 -9.26 -12.36 -20.49
C ASP A 400 -8.67 -11.48 -19.38
N PRO A 401 -7.96 -12.07 -18.38
CA PRO A 401 -7.34 -11.31 -17.29
C PRO A 401 -6.35 -10.23 -17.75
N LEU A 402 -5.87 -10.32 -18.97
CA LEU A 402 -4.98 -9.34 -19.60
C LEU A 402 -5.74 -8.31 -20.46
N ALA A 403 -7.06 -8.44 -20.64
CA ALA A 403 -7.84 -7.48 -21.40
C ALA A 403 -7.77 -6.07 -20.76
N TRP A 404 -7.66 -5.07 -21.62
CA TRP A 404 -7.73 -3.67 -21.24
C TRP A 404 -8.32 -2.84 -22.39
N PRO A 405 -9.22 -1.88 -22.15
CA PRO A 405 -9.80 -1.55 -20.84
C PRO A 405 -10.67 -2.67 -20.28
N LEU A 406 -10.84 -2.69 -18.95
CA LEU A 406 -11.77 -3.64 -18.32
C LEU A 406 -13.20 -3.34 -18.81
N PRO A 407 -13.93 -4.34 -19.32
CA PRO A 407 -15.32 -4.12 -19.68
C PRO A 407 -16.13 -3.65 -18.46
N PRO A 408 -17.05 -2.68 -18.62
CA PRO A 408 -17.87 -2.21 -17.52
C PRO A 408 -18.60 -3.36 -16.80
N GLY A 409 -18.45 -3.42 -15.48
CA GLY A 409 -19.07 -4.46 -14.66
C GLY A 409 -18.48 -5.87 -14.79
N ALA A 410 -17.39 -6.07 -15.52
CA ALA A 410 -16.73 -7.38 -15.66
C ALA A 410 -16.08 -7.89 -14.36
N ALA A 411 -15.71 -6.97 -13.48
CA ALA A 411 -15.14 -7.30 -12.19
C ALA A 411 -15.63 -6.33 -11.12
N VAL A 412 -15.50 -6.75 -9.87
CA VAL A 412 -15.76 -5.93 -8.67
C VAL A 412 -14.56 -6.02 -7.75
N THR A 413 -14.28 -4.94 -7.04
CA THR A 413 -13.32 -4.86 -5.96
C THR A 413 -13.78 -3.78 -4.98
N HIS A 414 -12.96 -3.37 -4.02
CA HIS A 414 -13.22 -2.18 -3.22
C HIS A 414 -12.75 -0.92 -3.99
N PRO A 415 -13.45 0.23 -3.94
CA PRO A 415 -13.03 1.46 -4.63
C PRO A 415 -11.62 1.93 -4.25
N ARG A 416 -11.12 1.58 -3.05
CA ARG A 416 -9.75 1.88 -2.61
C ARG A 416 -8.67 1.23 -3.48
N THR A 417 -8.98 0.16 -4.22
CA THR A 417 -8.05 -0.47 -5.17
C THR A 417 -7.66 0.46 -6.31
N ALA A 418 -8.56 1.36 -6.72
CA ALA A 418 -8.39 2.23 -7.88
C ALA A 418 -8.37 3.72 -7.55
N GLY A 419 -8.48 4.13 -6.27
CA GLY A 419 -8.71 5.53 -5.95
C GLY A 419 -8.19 6.03 -4.59
N THR A 420 -7.36 5.30 -3.88
CA THR A 420 -6.87 5.70 -2.55
C THR A 420 -5.98 6.94 -2.61
N PHE A 421 -4.97 6.94 -3.48
CA PHE A 421 -3.98 8.00 -3.54
C PHE A 421 -4.55 9.27 -4.19
N SER A 422 -5.30 9.13 -5.26
CA SER A 422 -6.00 10.26 -5.89
C SER A 422 -7.06 10.87 -4.97
N ARG A 423 -7.81 10.06 -4.19
CA ARG A 423 -8.76 10.57 -3.19
C ARG A 423 -8.05 11.34 -2.07
N MET A 424 -6.89 10.86 -1.62
CA MET A 424 -6.05 11.58 -0.66
C MET A 424 -5.65 12.95 -1.21
N LEU A 425 -5.15 13.03 -2.44
CA LEU A 425 -4.77 14.29 -3.08
C LEU A 425 -5.97 15.21 -3.29
N ARG A 426 -7.08 14.70 -3.81
CA ARG A 426 -8.29 15.49 -4.03
C ARG A 426 -8.86 16.02 -2.72
N ARG A 427 -9.17 15.13 -1.77
CA ARG A 427 -9.89 15.50 -0.55
C ARG A 427 -9.03 16.27 0.43
N TYR A 428 -7.85 15.74 0.80
CA TYR A 428 -7.06 16.31 1.91
C TYR A 428 -6.13 17.44 1.49
N VAL A 429 -5.73 17.50 0.23
CA VAL A 429 -4.92 18.63 -0.29
C VAL A 429 -5.82 19.69 -0.91
N ARG A 430 -6.57 19.32 -1.97
CA ARG A 430 -7.29 20.32 -2.79
C ARG A 430 -8.58 20.82 -2.12
N GLU A 431 -9.45 19.93 -1.60
CA GLU A 431 -10.75 20.31 -1.07
C GLU A 431 -10.68 20.83 0.37
N LEU A 432 -9.97 20.16 1.26
CA LEU A 432 -9.88 20.51 2.67
C LEU A 432 -8.67 21.40 3.00
N GLY A 433 -7.60 21.39 2.20
CA GLY A 433 -6.36 22.09 2.53
C GLY A 433 -5.72 21.62 3.86
N ALA A 434 -6.03 20.38 4.28
CA ALA A 434 -5.58 19.83 5.55
C ALA A 434 -4.14 19.31 5.50
N LEU A 435 -3.63 19.00 4.31
CA LEU A 435 -2.24 18.62 4.04
C LEU A 435 -1.66 19.54 2.97
N SER A 436 -0.38 19.88 3.12
CA SER A 436 0.37 20.43 1.99
C SER A 436 0.54 19.33 0.93
N LEU A 437 0.72 19.71 -0.33
CA LEU A 437 0.96 18.73 -1.40
C LEU A 437 2.23 17.92 -1.13
N LEU A 438 3.29 18.55 -0.62
CA LEU A 438 4.55 17.89 -0.27
C LEU A 438 4.36 16.86 0.85
N ASP A 439 3.58 17.20 1.90
CA ASP A 439 3.28 16.26 3.00
C ASP A 439 2.46 15.07 2.52
N ALA A 440 1.44 15.30 1.67
CA ALA A 440 0.62 14.25 1.10
C ALA A 440 1.45 13.29 0.25
N VAL A 441 2.31 13.82 -0.64
CA VAL A 441 3.25 13.02 -1.43
C VAL A 441 4.21 12.27 -0.51
N GLY A 442 4.72 12.90 0.56
CA GLY A 442 5.59 12.25 1.54
C GLY A 442 4.98 11.03 2.21
N ARG A 443 3.67 11.10 2.55
CA ARG A 443 2.91 9.98 3.15
C ARG A 443 2.67 8.83 2.18
N ALA A 444 2.70 9.09 0.89
CA ALA A 444 2.50 8.09 -0.17
C ALA A 444 3.82 7.56 -0.75
N THR A 445 4.99 8.12 -0.40
CA THR A 445 6.27 7.82 -1.06
C THR A 445 7.42 7.60 -0.09
N HIS A 446 7.95 8.67 0.49
CA HIS A 446 9.13 8.65 1.35
C HIS A 446 8.86 7.93 2.68
N LEU A 447 7.73 8.20 3.35
CA LEU A 447 7.40 7.55 4.63
C LEU A 447 7.22 6.03 4.49
N PRO A 448 6.45 5.50 3.50
CA PRO A 448 6.40 4.05 3.29
C PRO A 448 7.77 3.45 2.94
N ALA A 449 8.61 4.12 2.14
CA ALA A 449 9.98 3.64 1.88
C ALA A 449 10.78 3.49 3.19
N ARG A 450 10.67 4.46 4.11
CA ARG A 450 11.37 4.46 5.41
C ARG A 450 10.95 3.32 6.33
N VAL A 451 9.74 2.79 6.21
CA VAL A 451 9.31 1.62 6.99
C VAL A 451 10.20 0.41 6.71
N LEU A 452 10.67 0.26 5.47
CA LEU A 452 11.39 -0.91 4.98
C LEU A 452 12.89 -0.68 4.75
N GLU A 453 13.34 0.53 4.45
CA GLU A 453 14.69 0.81 3.89
C GLU A 453 15.85 0.34 4.78
N SER A 454 15.63 0.18 6.10
CA SER A 454 16.65 -0.32 7.02
C SER A 454 17.02 -1.78 6.76
N GLY A 455 16.04 -2.62 6.40
CA GLY A 455 16.21 -4.03 6.10
C GLY A 455 16.17 -4.38 4.61
N VAL A 456 15.68 -3.46 3.77
CA VAL A 456 15.48 -3.61 2.33
C VAL A 456 16.17 -2.47 1.57
N PRO A 457 17.47 -2.60 1.25
CA PRO A 457 18.28 -1.51 0.67
C PRO A 457 17.71 -0.90 -0.61
N ALA A 458 16.96 -1.67 -1.41
CA ALA A 458 16.32 -1.19 -2.63
C ALA A 458 15.37 0.00 -2.38
N LEU A 459 14.72 0.06 -1.21
CA LEU A 459 13.80 1.15 -0.84
C LEU A 459 14.51 2.48 -0.56
N ARG A 460 15.84 2.49 -0.36
CA ARG A 460 16.62 3.73 -0.23
C ARG A 460 16.66 4.54 -1.52
N ARG A 461 16.38 3.90 -2.67
CA ARG A 461 16.34 4.53 -3.97
C ARG A 461 14.92 4.80 -4.48
N LYS A 462 13.90 4.51 -3.68
CA LYS A 462 12.49 4.72 -4.03
C LYS A 462 11.86 5.82 -3.16
N GLY A 463 10.76 6.40 -3.63
CA GLY A 463 10.05 7.45 -2.91
C GLY A 463 10.78 8.79 -2.87
N ARG A 464 11.70 9.05 -3.81
CA ARG A 464 12.58 10.23 -3.91
C ARG A 464 12.71 10.69 -5.35
N VAL A 465 12.89 12.01 -5.56
CA VAL A 465 13.30 12.58 -6.86
C VAL A 465 14.70 13.15 -6.72
N GLN A 466 15.70 12.27 -6.70
CA GLN A 466 17.11 12.61 -6.49
C GLN A 466 18.00 11.84 -7.45
N ALA A 467 19.14 12.41 -7.82
CA ALA A 467 20.13 11.70 -8.64
C ALA A 467 20.59 10.40 -7.94
N GLY A 468 20.62 9.31 -8.69
CA GLY A 468 20.93 7.96 -8.20
C GLY A 468 19.71 7.16 -7.71
N CYS A 469 18.54 7.77 -7.60
CA CYS A 469 17.30 7.07 -7.26
C CYS A 469 16.65 6.45 -8.49
N ASP A 470 15.82 5.43 -8.27
CA ASP A 470 15.08 4.77 -9.33
C ASP A 470 14.09 5.77 -9.97
N ALA A 471 13.96 5.76 -11.29
CA ALA A 471 13.04 6.62 -12.02
C ALA A 471 11.60 6.08 -11.95
N ASP A 472 11.12 5.85 -10.72
CA ASP A 472 9.73 5.58 -10.40
C ASP A 472 9.06 6.92 -10.11
N LEU A 473 8.33 7.45 -11.08
CA LEU A 473 7.84 8.82 -11.06
C LEU A 473 6.36 8.89 -11.41
N VAL A 474 5.66 9.85 -10.81
CA VAL A 474 4.31 10.25 -11.21
C VAL A 474 4.31 11.69 -11.69
N VAL A 475 3.57 11.93 -12.77
CA VAL A 475 3.31 13.26 -13.32
C VAL A 475 1.80 13.47 -13.32
N PHE A 476 1.32 14.48 -12.58
CA PHE A 476 -0.11 14.70 -12.44
C PHE A 476 -0.47 16.19 -12.40
N ASP A 477 -1.70 16.47 -12.76
CA ASP A 477 -2.30 17.80 -12.64
C ASP A 477 -2.93 17.92 -11.22
N PRO A 478 -2.42 18.81 -10.36
CA PRO A 478 -2.90 18.96 -8.99
C PRO A 478 -4.34 19.49 -8.93
N ASP A 479 -4.82 20.17 -9.97
CA ASP A 479 -6.15 20.76 -10.01
C ASP A 479 -7.24 19.75 -10.43
N THR A 480 -6.85 18.69 -11.16
CA THR A 480 -7.81 17.72 -11.71
C THR A 480 -7.65 16.30 -11.17
N VAL A 481 -6.51 15.97 -10.54
CA VAL A 481 -6.29 14.62 -9.97
C VAL A 481 -7.41 14.24 -8.99
N GLY A 482 -7.97 13.04 -9.15
CA GLY A 482 -9.04 12.56 -8.28
C GLY A 482 -9.51 11.15 -8.58
N ASP A 483 -10.08 10.54 -7.55
CA ASP A 483 -10.73 9.23 -7.62
C ASP A 483 -12.06 9.29 -8.37
N ARG A 484 -12.40 8.19 -9.02
CA ARG A 484 -13.69 8.01 -9.71
C ARG A 484 -14.37 6.69 -9.33
N ALA A 485 -13.64 5.79 -8.69
CA ALA A 485 -14.20 4.54 -8.20
C ALA A 485 -15.23 4.79 -7.09
N THR A 486 -16.30 4.02 -7.14
CA THR A 486 -17.38 4.02 -6.13
C THR A 486 -17.69 2.59 -5.73
N TYR A 487 -18.44 2.38 -4.66
CA TYR A 487 -18.87 1.02 -4.28
C TYR A 487 -19.72 0.34 -5.37
N ALA A 488 -20.43 1.11 -6.20
CA ALA A 488 -21.22 0.58 -7.32
C ALA A 488 -20.39 0.33 -8.59
N ASP A 489 -19.30 1.10 -8.79
CA ASP A 489 -18.39 1.02 -9.94
C ASP A 489 -16.95 1.11 -9.46
N SER A 490 -16.50 0.01 -8.83
CA SER A 490 -15.26 -0.02 -8.04
C SER A 490 -13.98 -0.16 -8.87
N THR A 491 -14.10 -0.49 -10.16
CA THR A 491 -12.97 -0.63 -11.08
C THR A 491 -12.75 0.59 -11.96
N ARG A 492 -13.47 1.68 -11.71
CA ARG A 492 -13.35 2.91 -12.49
C ARG A 492 -12.02 3.61 -12.18
N PRO A 493 -11.14 3.82 -13.19
CA PRO A 493 -9.82 4.41 -12.96
C PRO A 493 -9.90 5.85 -12.45
N SER A 494 -8.90 6.27 -11.70
CA SER A 494 -8.64 7.64 -11.30
C SER A 494 -8.30 8.52 -12.52
N VAL A 495 -8.34 9.84 -12.34
CA VAL A 495 -8.02 10.83 -13.39
C VAL A 495 -6.95 11.80 -12.90
N GLY A 496 -6.37 12.56 -13.84
CA GLY A 496 -5.40 13.62 -13.55
C GLY A 496 -3.95 13.16 -13.53
N PHE A 497 -3.66 11.86 -13.59
CA PHE A 497 -2.30 11.35 -13.80
C PHE A 497 -1.95 11.38 -15.29
N ALA A 498 -1.07 12.30 -15.69
CA ALA A 498 -0.62 12.41 -17.08
C ALA A 498 0.37 11.30 -17.43
N HIS A 499 1.32 11.01 -16.54
CA HIS A 499 2.29 9.92 -16.74
C HIS A 499 2.59 9.22 -15.41
N VAL A 500 2.80 7.90 -15.48
CA VAL A 500 3.34 7.08 -14.40
C VAL A 500 4.48 6.25 -14.99
N LEU A 501 5.67 6.39 -14.42
CA LEU A 501 6.88 5.73 -14.89
C LEU A 501 7.38 4.75 -13.83
N VAL A 502 7.71 3.54 -14.25
CA VAL A 502 8.33 2.51 -13.42
C VAL A 502 9.71 2.20 -14.02
N GLY A 503 10.77 2.53 -13.28
CA GLY A 503 12.14 2.43 -13.80
C GLY A 503 12.31 3.19 -15.11
N GLY A 504 11.74 4.38 -15.25
CA GLY A 504 11.79 5.23 -16.44
C GLY A 504 10.89 4.77 -17.61
N THR A 505 10.22 3.62 -17.50
CA THR A 505 9.30 3.11 -18.51
C THR A 505 7.88 3.58 -18.21
N PRO A 506 7.19 4.27 -19.14
CA PRO A 506 5.81 4.67 -18.94
C PRO A 506 4.88 3.45 -18.87
N VAL A 507 4.14 3.31 -17.76
CA VAL A 507 3.00 2.39 -17.61
C VAL A 507 1.68 3.14 -17.78
N VAL A 508 1.69 4.46 -17.56
CA VAL A 508 0.63 5.39 -17.95
C VAL A 508 1.27 6.52 -18.76
N ALA A 509 0.71 6.84 -19.92
CA ALA A 509 1.18 7.90 -20.80
C ALA A 509 0.00 8.72 -21.32
N HIS A 510 0.07 10.05 -21.19
CA HIS A 510 -1.00 10.98 -21.59
C HIS A 510 -2.37 10.64 -20.96
N GLY A 511 -2.36 10.16 -19.72
CA GLY A 511 -3.57 9.79 -18.97
C GLY A 511 -4.13 8.40 -19.31
N GLU A 512 -3.50 7.66 -20.21
CA GLU A 512 -3.92 6.34 -20.65
C GLU A 512 -2.93 5.26 -20.23
N LEU A 513 -3.45 4.08 -19.88
CA LEU A 513 -2.61 2.92 -19.58
C LEU A 513 -1.87 2.46 -20.84
N VAL A 514 -0.61 2.04 -20.68
CA VAL A 514 0.18 1.35 -21.69
C VAL A 514 0.09 -0.17 -21.43
N PRO A 515 -0.85 -0.90 -22.08
CA PRO A 515 -1.22 -2.26 -21.66
C PRO A 515 -0.09 -3.28 -21.68
N ASP A 516 0.85 -3.15 -22.63
CA ASP A 516 1.96 -4.08 -22.81
C ASP A 516 3.18 -3.74 -21.96
N ALA A 517 3.14 -2.63 -21.19
CA ALA A 517 4.25 -2.22 -20.35
C ALA A 517 4.23 -3.01 -19.04
N LEU A 518 5.21 -3.90 -18.86
CA LEU A 518 5.40 -4.73 -17.67
C LEU A 518 6.83 -4.55 -17.10
N PRO A 519 7.27 -3.30 -16.81
CA PRO A 519 8.63 -3.02 -16.36
C PRO A 519 8.87 -3.35 -14.88
N GLY A 520 7.85 -3.75 -14.14
CA GLY A 520 7.89 -3.97 -12.71
C GLY A 520 8.93 -5.00 -12.31
N ARG A 521 9.67 -4.68 -11.25
CA ARG A 521 10.75 -5.52 -10.72
C ARG A 521 10.43 -5.95 -9.29
N ALA A 522 10.95 -7.14 -8.93
CA ALA A 522 10.85 -7.63 -7.57
C ALA A 522 11.66 -6.73 -6.62
N VAL A 523 11.00 -6.25 -5.57
CA VAL A 523 11.62 -5.66 -4.40
C VAL A 523 11.86 -6.78 -3.41
N ARG A 524 13.11 -7.01 -3.03
CA ARG A 524 13.51 -8.10 -2.13
C ARG A 524 14.50 -7.58 -1.09
N ARG A 525 14.60 -8.32 0.01
CA ARG A 525 15.68 -8.15 0.99
C ARG A 525 17.06 -8.34 0.36
#